data_403b44a203c64cce922ec96bb9f0890b
#
_entry.id   403b44a203c64cce922ec96bb9f0890b
#
_cell.length_a   1.000
_cell.length_b   1.000
_cell.length_c   1.000
_cell.angle_alpha   90.00
_cell.angle_beta   90.00
_cell.angle_gamma   90.00
#
_symmetry.space_group_name_H-M   'P 1'
#
loop_
_entity.id
_entity.type
_entity.pdbx_description
1 polymer ?
#
loop_
_entity_poly.entity_id
_entity_poly.type
_entity_poly.pdbx_seq_one_letter_code
_entity_poly.pdbx_strand_id
1 'polypeptide(L)'
;MDIQNGKTNPGNNAQIWVRPWKYTESFIITINLLILGFAIEAISGGAGVKLPGFPVNIYFVVAFGALLAFLYVKFKAKPLIIWLSSVPAGIVAIIIYAVMVLLLGFIPQDMEQPNAFLKLSGLWHVKNSWPFLFIQLYFLIVLAMVTFRRAIPFKTKNIGFLLNHFGLWLTILAAGLSSSDLQRLSVNLYEKEKESNIGIAENGDKYPLPFSLKLLDFDIIEYNPKIGIFDIGTGKFIMGSAQSMPFAGPNLETNLGDWHLQVVKYYPLALYKSGILQPTDSSSGYPAAQVLAKNNLTGDTVRGWISTGSVTLHPDYFHLKGKEYLMLELPAPKKFYSKLVVFNGSGASDTVQVAVNKSHSIGVWSIYQSGYDEQMRRWSTLSVIEAVKDPWLPVVYTGIFLLVVGAIYMFWIGKDKKE
;
A
#
# COMPACT_ATOMS: atom_id res chain seq x y z
N MET A 1 8.51 -65.03 43.73
CA MET A 1 7.71 -63.85 44.00
C MET A 1 8.66 -62.62 43.95
N ASP A 2 9.03 -62.19 42.76
CA ASP A 2 10.00 -61.13 42.60
C ASP A 2 9.23 -59.85 42.19
N ILE A 3 9.25 -58.89 43.08
CA ILE A 3 8.66 -57.55 42.85
C ILE A 3 9.72 -56.75 42.10
N GLN A 4 9.53 -56.60 40.81
CA GLN A 4 10.35 -55.68 40.01
C GLN A 4 9.95 -54.22 40.36
N ASN A 5 10.88 -53.49 41.00
CA ASN A 5 10.87 -52.11 41.22
C ASN A 5 10.95 -51.36 39.88
N GLY A 6 9.84 -50.74 39.45
CA GLY A 6 9.79 -49.79 38.34
C GLY A 6 10.59 -48.56 38.68
N LYS A 7 11.77 -48.41 38.12
CA LYS A 7 12.50 -47.13 38.09
C LYS A 7 11.74 -46.15 37.17
N THR A 8 11.01 -45.24 37.77
CA THR A 8 10.55 -44.03 37.10
C THR A 8 11.78 -43.22 36.71
N ASN A 9 12.01 -43.08 35.40
CA ASN A 9 13.00 -42.16 34.86
C ASN A 9 12.66 -40.74 35.31
N PRO A 10 13.54 -40.00 36.04
CA PRO A 10 13.34 -38.61 36.31
C PRO A 10 13.47 -37.85 34.97
N GLY A 11 12.49 -37.00 34.71
CA GLY A 11 12.35 -36.22 33.48
C GLY A 11 13.68 -35.65 33.00
N ASN A 12 13.87 -35.77 31.70
CA ASN A 12 15.00 -35.22 30.97
C ASN A 12 14.88 -33.69 31.01
N ASN A 13 15.30 -33.04 32.12
CA ASN A 13 15.48 -31.63 32.21
C ASN A 13 16.58 -31.27 31.20
N ALA A 14 16.19 -30.98 29.98
CA ALA A 14 17.09 -30.51 28.94
C ALA A 14 17.83 -29.28 29.51
N GLN A 15 19.11 -29.43 29.82
CA GLN A 15 19.95 -28.37 30.33
C GLN A 15 20.00 -27.27 29.26
N ILE A 16 19.43 -26.08 29.54
CA ILE A 16 19.49 -24.92 28.71
C ILE A 16 20.95 -24.43 28.69
N TRP A 17 21.39 -23.85 27.55
CA TRP A 17 22.73 -23.34 27.29
C TRP A 17 23.83 -24.38 27.04
N VAL A 18 23.48 -25.66 26.88
CA VAL A 18 24.44 -26.68 26.42
C VAL A 18 24.63 -26.55 24.88
N ARG A 19 25.87 -26.48 24.46
CA ARG A 19 26.21 -26.36 23.03
C ARG A 19 26.08 -27.67 22.29
N PRO A 20 25.65 -27.68 21.02
CA PRO A 20 25.24 -26.52 20.19
C PRO A 20 23.86 -26.03 20.59
N TRP A 21 23.69 -24.68 20.64
CA TRP A 21 22.41 -24.03 20.96
C TRP A 21 21.34 -24.37 19.91
N LYS A 22 20.13 -24.62 20.37
CA LYS A 22 18.99 -25.09 19.59
C LYS A 22 17.88 -23.98 19.53
N TYR A 23 16.64 -24.39 19.33
CA TYR A 23 15.51 -23.50 19.21
C TYR A 23 15.23 -22.72 20.49
N THR A 24 15.29 -23.37 21.66
CA THR A 24 14.99 -22.73 22.96
C THR A 24 15.90 -21.53 23.21
N GLU A 25 17.21 -21.72 23.07
CA GLU A 25 18.20 -20.66 23.25
C GLU A 25 18.03 -19.57 22.20
N SER A 26 17.72 -19.95 20.95
CA SER A 26 17.46 -18.99 19.87
C SER A 26 16.24 -18.12 20.17
N PHE A 27 15.13 -18.69 20.65
CA PHE A 27 13.95 -17.92 21.09
C PHE A 27 14.28 -17.00 22.27
N ILE A 28 14.98 -17.50 23.29
CA ILE A 28 15.36 -16.70 24.45
C ILE A 28 16.19 -15.50 24.03
N ILE A 29 17.22 -15.68 23.18
CA ILE A 29 18.07 -14.59 22.71
C ILE A 29 17.26 -13.58 21.89
N THR A 30 16.43 -14.05 20.95
CA THR A 30 15.68 -13.15 20.07
C THR A 30 14.60 -12.36 20.84
N ILE A 31 13.91 -13.02 21.79
CA ILE A 31 12.93 -12.34 22.65
C ILE A 31 13.62 -11.30 23.55
N ASN A 32 14.80 -11.61 24.09
CA ASN A 32 15.53 -10.61 24.88
C ASN A 32 15.97 -9.41 24.03
N LEU A 33 16.37 -9.60 22.78
CA LEU A 33 16.63 -8.49 21.83
C LEU A 33 15.38 -7.66 21.59
N LEU A 34 14.23 -8.31 21.43
CA LEU A 34 12.94 -7.62 21.27
C LEU A 34 12.57 -6.82 22.52
N ILE A 35 12.69 -7.41 23.72
CA ILE A 35 12.44 -6.73 25.01
C ILE A 35 13.39 -5.53 25.17
N LEU A 36 14.67 -5.70 24.85
CA LEU A 36 15.64 -4.60 24.88
C LEU A 36 15.22 -3.46 23.93
N GLY A 37 14.75 -3.80 22.72
CA GLY A 37 14.23 -2.82 21.79
C GLY A 37 13.05 -2.04 22.35
N PHE A 38 12.05 -2.73 22.94
CA PHE A 38 10.91 -2.08 23.61
C PHE A 38 11.33 -1.22 24.80
N ALA A 39 12.32 -1.67 25.57
CA ALA A 39 12.83 -0.89 26.70
C ALA A 39 13.49 0.42 26.24
N ILE A 40 14.31 0.37 25.18
CA ILE A 40 14.95 1.56 24.63
C ILE A 40 13.89 2.49 24.01
N GLU A 41 12.89 1.96 23.30
CA GLU A 41 11.80 2.73 22.73
C GLU A 41 11.02 3.49 23.82
N ALA A 42 10.69 2.81 24.91
CA ALA A 42 10.00 3.42 26.05
C ALA A 42 10.84 4.49 26.73
N ILE A 43 12.15 4.25 26.97
CA ILE A 43 13.07 5.21 27.56
C ILE A 43 13.26 6.45 26.67
N SER A 44 13.27 6.27 25.34
CA SER A 44 13.32 7.38 24.38
C SER A 44 12.00 8.14 24.23
N GLY A 45 10.95 7.77 25.00
CA GLY A 45 9.63 8.39 24.92
C GLY A 45 8.86 8.06 23.64
N GLY A 46 9.20 6.96 22.96
CA GLY A 46 8.60 6.57 21.71
C GLY A 46 9.06 7.42 20.51
N ALA A 47 10.30 7.92 20.55
CA ALA A 47 10.85 8.78 19.50
C ALA A 47 11.29 8.00 18.23
N GLY A 48 11.47 6.68 18.36
CA GLY A 48 11.94 5.83 17.30
C GLY A 48 13.40 6.04 16.88
N VAL A 49 13.75 5.51 15.71
CA VAL A 49 15.09 5.58 15.15
C VAL A 49 15.07 6.36 13.84
N LYS A 50 15.92 7.36 13.74
CA LYS A 50 16.20 8.04 12.47
C LYS A 50 17.45 7.43 11.83
N LEU A 51 17.26 6.69 10.76
CA LEU A 51 18.39 6.14 9.99
C LEU A 51 19.06 7.27 9.20
N PRO A 52 20.39 7.23 9.02
CA PRO A 52 21.08 8.21 8.20
C PRO A 52 20.68 8.06 6.73
N GLY A 53 20.49 9.19 6.05
CA GLY A 53 20.27 9.24 4.61
C GLY A 53 21.55 9.09 3.78
N PHE A 54 21.39 9.15 2.46
CA PHE A 54 22.48 9.15 1.50
C PHE A 54 23.41 10.37 1.74
N PRO A 55 24.77 10.23 1.63
CA PRO A 55 25.51 9.00 1.28
C PRO A 55 25.91 8.14 2.48
N VAL A 56 25.62 8.54 3.71
CA VAL A 56 26.10 7.89 4.93
C VAL A 56 25.61 6.46 5.06
N ASN A 57 24.37 6.20 4.68
CA ASN A 57 23.78 4.86 4.71
C ASN A 57 24.52 3.87 3.78
N ILE A 58 25.04 4.31 2.63
CA ILE A 58 25.85 3.44 1.75
C ILE A 58 27.14 3.02 2.44
N TYR A 59 27.85 3.96 3.08
CA TYR A 59 29.05 3.61 3.83
C TYR A 59 28.74 2.64 4.96
N PHE A 60 27.59 2.82 5.61
CA PHE A 60 27.15 1.92 6.67
C PHE A 60 26.87 0.51 6.13
N VAL A 61 26.21 0.37 4.98
CA VAL A 61 25.94 -0.92 4.33
C VAL A 61 27.22 -1.64 3.95
N VAL A 62 28.15 -0.92 3.32
CA VAL A 62 29.43 -1.49 2.90
C VAL A 62 30.25 -1.94 4.12
N ALA A 63 30.34 -1.10 5.15
CA ALA A 63 31.03 -1.44 6.39
C ALA A 63 30.36 -2.63 7.13
N PHE A 64 29.04 -2.65 7.18
CA PHE A 64 28.29 -3.76 7.79
C PHE A 64 28.50 -5.08 7.05
N GLY A 65 28.39 -5.09 5.72
CA GLY A 65 28.63 -6.28 4.91
C GLY A 65 30.08 -6.77 5.03
N ALA A 66 31.06 -5.86 4.99
CA ALA A 66 32.47 -6.19 5.17
C ALA A 66 32.75 -6.75 6.57
N LEU A 67 32.16 -6.17 7.62
CA LEU A 67 32.26 -6.67 8.99
C LEU A 67 31.71 -8.08 9.12
N LEU A 68 30.52 -8.37 8.57
CA LEU A 68 29.92 -9.69 8.62
C LEU A 68 30.75 -10.74 7.88
N ALA A 69 31.30 -10.38 6.71
CA ALA A 69 32.20 -11.25 5.95
C ALA A 69 33.49 -11.52 6.74
N PHE A 70 34.11 -10.48 7.30
CA PHE A 70 35.30 -10.63 8.15
C PHE A 70 35.05 -11.52 9.36
N LEU A 71 33.97 -11.29 10.10
CA LEU A 71 33.59 -12.08 11.27
C LEU A 71 33.39 -13.56 10.91
N TYR A 72 32.73 -13.84 9.78
CA TYR A 72 32.55 -15.20 9.33
C TYR A 72 33.87 -15.86 8.97
N VAL A 73 34.71 -15.25 8.13
CA VAL A 73 35.97 -15.82 7.66
C VAL A 73 36.93 -16.08 8.84
N LYS A 74 37.06 -15.10 9.73
CA LYS A 74 38.00 -15.18 10.89
C LYS A 74 37.51 -16.12 11.99
N PHE A 75 36.21 -16.15 12.26
CA PHE A 75 35.63 -16.79 13.45
C PHE A 75 34.64 -17.92 13.18
N LYS A 76 34.58 -18.48 11.95
CA LYS A 76 33.64 -19.54 11.55
C LYS A 76 33.62 -20.78 12.45
N ALA A 77 34.74 -21.05 13.15
CA ALA A 77 34.86 -22.18 14.12
C ALA A 77 34.38 -21.79 15.53
N LYS A 78 34.08 -20.53 15.81
CA LYS A 78 33.64 -20.12 17.15
C LYS A 78 32.16 -20.46 17.36
N PRO A 79 31.75 -20.89 18.58
CA PRO A 79 30.40 -21.36 18.86
C PRO A 79 29.30 -20.37 18.49
N LEU A 80 29.53 -19.07 18.69
CA LEU A 80 28.58 -18.01 18.34
C LEU A 80 28.30 -17.96 16.82
N ILE A 81 29.35 -18.02 15.98
CA ILE A 81 29.20 -17.97 14.52
C ILE A 81 28.57 -19.27 13.99
N ILE A 82 28.93 -20.42 14.60
CA ILE A 82 28.30 -21.69 14.28
C ILE A 82 26.78 -21.63 14.55
N TRP A 83 26.38 -21.09 15.70
CA TRP A 83 24.98 -20.91 16.05
C TRP A 83 24.28 -19.90 15.15
N LEU A 84 24.82 -18.69 14.92
CA LEU A 84 24.26 -17.68 14.02
C LEU A 84 24.07 -18.18 12.59
N SER A 85 24.89 -19.14 12.14
CA SER A 85 24.76 -19.78 10.83
C SER A 85 23.93 -21.09 10.86
N SER A 86 23.25 -21.40 11.96
CA SER A 86 22.47 -22.62 12.15
C SER A 86 21.01 -22.47 11.73
N VAL A 87 20.35 -23.60 11.48
CA VAL A 87 18.91 -23.63 11.15
C VAL A 87 18.04 -23.10 12.31
N PRO A 88 18.27 -23.45 13.60
CA PRO A 88 17.48 -22.90 14.69
C PRO A 88 17.52 -21.37 14.77
N ALA A 89 18.70 -20.76 14.67
CA ALA A 89 18.82 -19.30 14.66
C ALA A 89 18.08 -18.67 13.47
N GLY A 90 18.19 -19.26 12.26
CA GLY A 90 17.51 -18.79 11.06
C GLY A 90 15.99 -18.86 11.17
N ILE A 91 15.44 -19.99 11.61
CA ILE A 91 13.99 -20.16 11.74
C ILE A 91 13.41 -19.20 12.78
N VAL A 92 14.04 -19.05 13.95
CA VAL A 92 13.55 -18.16 14.99
C VAL A 92 13.64 -16.70 14.55
N ALA A 93 14.74 -16.29 13.90
CA ALA A 93 14.90 -14.94 13.39
C ALA A 93 13.79 -14.57 12.39
N ILE A 94 13.47 -15.47 11.44
CA ILE A 94 12.42 -15.23 10.43
C ILE A 94 11.03 -15.20 11.07
N ILE A 95 10.74 -16.06 12.06
CA ILE A 95 9.45 -16.06 12.76
C ILE A 95 9.21 -14.72 13.47
N ILE A 96 10.17 -14.27 14.28
CA ILE A 96 10.00 -13.03 15.05
C ILE A 96 9.98 -11.81 14.12
N TYR A 97 10.82 -11.80 13.07
CA TYR A 97 10.77 -10.73 12.05
C TYR A 97 9.41 -10.70 11.33
N ALA A 98 8.87 -11.87 10.95
CA ALA A 98 7.55 -11.96 10.33
C ALA A 98 6.43 -11.45 11.26
N VAL A 99 6.49 -11.75 12.56
CA VAL A 99 5.55 -11.20 13.55
C VAL A 99 5.62 -9.67 13.58
N MET A 100 6.83 -9.09 13.58
CA MET A 100 6.98 -7.62 13.55
C MET A 100 6.44 -7.00 12.26
N VAL A 101 6.62 -7.67 11.11
CA VAL A 101 6.03 -7.23 9.83
C VAL A 101 4.51 -7.35 9.83
N LEU A 102 3.94 -8.38 10.46
CA LEU A 102 2.49 -8.50 10.62
C LEU A 102 1.94 -7.36 11.50
N LEU A 103 2.61 -7.01 12.60
CA LEU A 103 2.22 -5.86 13.43
C LEU A 103 2.23 -4.55 12.64
N LEU A 104 3.21 -4.34 11.75
CA LEU A 104 3.24 -3.19 10.83
C LEU A 104 2.01 -3.14 9.92
N GLY A 105 1.50 -4.29 9.49
CA GLY A 105 0.32 -4.37 8.60
C GLY A 105 -1.03 -4.24 9.33
N PHE A 106 -1.12 -4.70 10.59
CA PHE A 106 -2.39 -4.69 11.34
C PHE A 106 -2.62 -3.42 12.16
N ILE A 107 -1.54 -2.74 12.57
CA ILE A 107 -1.64 -1.53 13.38
C ILE A 107 -1.58 -0.31 12.45
N PRO A 108 -2.56 0.61 12.48
CA PRO A 108 -2.47 1.85 11.73
C PRO A 108 -1.17 2.59 12.09
N GLN A 109 -0.41 3.01 11.09
CA GLN A 109 0.86 3.68 11.26
C GLN A 109 0.69 5.21 11.17
N ASP A 110 1.61 5.95 11.76
CA ASP A 110 1.72 7.41 11.68
C ASP A 110 0.45 8.15 12.14
N MET A 111 -0.18 7.66 13.22
CA MET A 111 -1.34 8.29 13.83
C MET A 111 -0.98 9.66 14.41
N GLU A 112 -1.82 10.68 14.18
CA GLU A 112 -1.61 12.02 14.75
C GLU A 112 -1.61 12.01 16.28
N GLN A 113 -2.45 11.18 16.90
CA GLN A 113 -2.59 11.08 18.36
C GLN A 113 -2.60 9.61 18.81
N PRO A 114 -1.45 8.93 18.83
CA PRO A 114 -1.38 7.56 19.37
C PRO A 114 -1.60 7.56 20.88
N ASN A 115 -2.27 6.54 21.40
CA ASN A 115 -2.36 6.35 22.84
C ASN A 115 -0.95 6.07 23.46
N ALA A 116 -0.82 6.26 24.77
CA ALA A 116 0.46 6.14 25.47
C ALA A 116 1.13 4.77 25.27
N PHE A 117 0.37 3.68 25.23
CA PHE A 117 0.89 2.34 25.00
C PHE A 117 1.49 2.19 23.59
N LEU A 118 0.76 2.59 22.55
CA LEU A 118 1.25 2.52 21.16
C LEU A 118 2.48 3.42 20.97
N LYS A 119 2.47 4.61 21.61
CA LYS A 119 3.60 5.53 21.55
C LYS A 119 4.85 4.95 22.20
N LEU A 120 4.78 4.56 23.47
CA LEU A 120 5.93 4.06 24.23
C LEU A 120 6.44 2.70 23.75
N SER A 121 5.60 1.90 23.11
CA SER A 121 6.02 0.64 22.49
C SER A 121 6.57 0.82 21.06
N GLY A 122 6.43 2.00 20.45
CA GLY A 122 6.81 2.24 19.05
C GLY A 122 5.90 1.56 18.02
N LEU A 123 4.76 1.00 18.45
CA LEU A 123 3.83 0.28 17.56
C LEU A 123 3.07 1.21 16.62
N TRP A 124 3.01 2.52 16.89
CA TRP A 124 2.40 3.52 16.01
C TRP A 124 3.30 3.90 14.82
N HIS A 125 4.61 3.54 14.88
CA HIS A 125 5.60 3.70 13.81
C HIS A 125 6.56 2.50 13.77
N VAL A 126 6.02 1.30 13.70
CA VAL A 126 6.77 0.02 13.83
C VAL A 126 8.06 0.02 13.02
N LYS A 127 8.02 0.47 11.76
CA LYS A 127 9.18 0.46 10.86
C LYS A 127 10.38 1.25 11.41
N ASN A 128 10.10 2.33 12.13
CA ASN A 128 11.11 3.23 12.69
C ASN A 128 11.36 2.99 14.18
N SER A 129 10.82 1.91 14.77
CA SER A 129 10.99 1.59 16.18
C SER A 129 12.27 0.80 16.48
N TRP A 130 12.80 0.96 17.68
CA TRP A 130 13.95 0.19 18.16
C TRP A 130 13.73 -1.32 18.15
N PRO A 131 12.57 -1.86 18.61
CA PRO A 131 12.32 -3.30 18.56
C PRO A 131 12.37 -3.84 17.12
N PHE A 132 11.80 -3.14 16.15
CA PHE A 132 11.85 -3.54 14.75
C PHE A 132 13.27 -3.51 14.20
N LEU A 133 14.03 -2.45 14.46
CA LEU A 133 15.42 -2.31 14.03
C LEU A 133 16.30 -3.45 14.56
N PHE A 134 16.20 -3.79 15.87
CA PHE A 134 17.01 -4.85 16.44
C PHE A 134 16.68 -6.22 15.83
N ILE A 135 15.41 -6.52 15.63
CA ILE A 135 14.98 -7.77 15.02
C ILE A 135 15.39 -7.84 13.55
N GLN A 136 15.26 -6.73 12.81
CA GLN A 136 15.72 -6.66 11.42
C GLN A 136 17.23 -6.84 11.30
N LEU A 137 18.04 -6.15 12.11
CA LEU A 137 19.49 -6.31 12.12
C LEU A 137 19.90 -7.73 12.50
N TYR A 138 19.27 -8.31 13.52
CA TYR A 138 19.52 -9.71 13.92
C TYR A 138 19.19 -10.67 12.77
N PHE A 139 18.07 -10.49 12.10
CA PHE A 139 17.69 -11.29 10.94
C PHE A 139 18.69 -11.15 9.79
N LEU A 140 19.13 -9.93 9.47
CA LEU A 140 20.14 -9.68 8.44
C LEU A 140 21.49 -10.32 8.79
N ILE A 141 21.91 -10.29 10.07
CA ILE A 141 23.14 -10.96 10.54
C ILE A 141 23.03 -12.47 10.33
N VAL A 142 21.95 -13.08 10.82
CA VAL A 142 21.73 -14.53 10.73
C VAL A 142 21.66 -14.97 9.26
N LEU A 143 20.91 -14.24 8.43
CA LEU A 143 20.75 -14.50 6.99
C LEU A 143 22.10 -14.43 6.26
N ALA A 144 22.94 -13.44 6.58
CA ALA A 144 24.29 -13.33 6.02
C ALA A 144 25.19 -14.49 6.46
N MET A 145 25.17 -14.88 7.76
CA MET A 145 25.96 -16.00 8.27
C MET A 145 25.57 -17.34 7.65
N VAL A 146 24.27 -17.59 7.46
CA VAL A 146 23.74 -18.77 6.76
C VAL A 146 24.19 -18.77 5.30
N THR A 147 24.15 -17.62 4.64
CA THR A 147 24.58 -17.46 3.25
C THR A 147 26.08 -17.72 3.12
N PHE A 148 26.93 -17.12 3.96
CA PHE A 148 28.38 -17.36 3.96
C PHE A 148 28.74 -18.81 4.23
N ARG A 149 28.01 -19.50 5.12
CA ARG A 149 28.21 -20.93 5.40
C ARG A 149 28.03 -21.79 4.15
N ARG A 150 27.15 -21.41 3.23
CA ARG A 150 26.92 -22.11 1.96
C ARG A 150 27.84 -21.61 0.84
N ALA A 151 28.33 -20.38 0.95
CA ALA A 151 29.22 -19.79 -0.04
C ALA A 151 30.66 -20.27 0.11
N ILE A 152 31.12 -20.60 1.33
CA ILE A 152 32.52 -20.93 1.62
C ILE A 152 32.63 -22.34 2.22
N PRO A 153 33.18 -23.35 1.49
CA PRO A 153 33.70 -23.26 0.12
C PRO A 153 32.58 -23.17 -0.94
N PHE A 154 32.86 -22.45 -2.02
CA PHE A 154 31.91 -22.31 -3.11
C PHE A 154 31.67 -23.65 -3.82
N LYS A 155 30.42 -23.99 -4.07
CA LYS A 155 29.99 -25.15 -4.85
C LYS A 155 28.87 -24.73 -5.79
N THR A 156 28.94 -25.10 -7.07
CA THR A 156 27.95 -24.73 -8.10
C THR A 156 26.52 -25.15 -7.73
N LYS A 157 26.35 -26.30 -7.05
CA LYS A 157 25.05 -26.75 -6.55
C LYS A 157 24.38 -25.83 -5.53
N ASN A 158 25.13 -24.87 -4.96
CA ASN A 158 24.62 -23.91 -4.00
C ASN A 158 24.16 -22.61 -4.65
N ILE A 159 24.33 -22.41 -5.98
CA ILE A 159 24.03 -21.15 -6.66
C ILE A 159 22.59 -20.70 -6.39
N GLY A 160 21.60 -21.57 -6.57
CA GLY A 160 20.19 -21.21 -6.32
C GLY A 160 19.95 -20.77 -4.87
N PHE A 161 20.53 -21.47 -3.91
CA PHE A 161 20.46 -21.09 -2.50
C PHE A 161 21.11 -19.72 -2.24
N LEU A 162 22.28 -19.47 -2.82
CA LEU A 162 23.00 -18.20 -2.65
C LEU A 162 22.24 -17.03 -3.27
N LEU A 163 21.72 -17.20 -4.48
CA LEU A 163 20.91 -16.18 -5.14
C LEU A 163 19.64 -15.83 -4.33
N ASN A 164 18.94 -16.87 -3.86
CA ASN A 164 17.72 -16.68 -3.08
C ASN A 164 17.99 -15.97 -1.74
N HIS A 165 18.98 -16.40 -0.97
CA HIS A 165 19.29 -15.84 0.34
C HIS A 165 19.94 -14.45 0.25
N PHE A 166 20.84 -14.24 -0.71
CA PHE A 166 21.42 -12.93 -0.95
C PHE A 166 20.38 -11.94 -1.49
N GLY A 167 19.50 -12.39 -2.40
CA GLY A 167 18.38 -11.59 -2.89
C GLY A 167 17.45 -11.15 -1.75
N LEU A 168 17.11 -12.06 -0.83
CA LEU A 168 16.31 -11.74 0.36
C LEU A 168 17.03 -10.74 1.28
N TRP A 169 18.31 -10.95 1.53
CA TRP A 169 19.14 -10.04 2.32
C TRP A 169 19.17 -8.63 1.74
N LEU A 170 19.40 -8.53 0.43
CA LEU A 170 19.44 -7.26 -0.29
C LEU A 170 18.09 -6.54 -0.28
N THR A 171 17.00 -7.29 -0.48
CA THR A 171 15.64 -6.74 -0.45
C THR A 171 15.29 -6.14 0.91
N ILE A 172 15.53 -6.88 2.00
CA ILE A 172 15.20 -6.42 3.36
C ILE A 172 16.08 -5.24 3.77
N LEU A 173 17.37 -5.28 3.45
CA LEU A 173 18.29 -4.19 3.73
C LEU A 173 17.88 -2.91 3.00
N ALA A 174 17.67 -3.00 1.68
CA ALA A 174 17.29 -1.86 0.86
C ALA A 174 15.92 -1.28 1.26
N ALA A 175 14.92 -2.13 1.54
CA ALA A 175 13.60 -1.70 2.01
C ALA A 175 13.68 -0.99 3.38
N GLY A 176 14.59 -1.42 4.27
CA GLY A 176 14.85 -0.75 5.55
C GLY A 176 15.43 0.65 5.36
N LEU A 177 16.37 0.82 4.43
CA LEU A 177 17.03 2.10 4.17
C LEU A 177 16.22 3.06 3.31
N SER A 178 15.29 2.55 2.50
CA SER A 178 14.41 3.37 1.65
C SER A 178 13.69 4.46 2.45
N SER A 179 13.26 4.18 3.69
CA SER A 179 12.53 5.16 4.50
C SER A 179 13.33 6.44 4.83
N SER A 180 14.65 6.38 4.83
CA SER A 180 15.50 7.55 5.12
C SER A 180 15.75 8.45 3.90
N ASP A 181 15.60 7.90 2.70
CA ASP A 181 15.88 8.59 1.44
C ASP A 181 14.63 8.82 0.58
N LEU A 182 13.51 8.24 0.99
CA LEU A 182 12.23 8.40 0.31
C LEU A 182 11.76 9.85 0.44
N GLN A 183 11.55 10.50 -0.70
CA GLN A 183 10.93 11.82 -0.76
C GLN A 183 9.60 11.69 -1.49
N ARG A 184 8.54 12.21 -0.87
CA ARG A 184 7.20 12.32 -1.46
C ARG A 184 6.76 13.77 -1.40
N LEU A 185 6.45 14.33 -2.54
CA LEU A 185 6.06 15.72 -2.66
C LEU A 185 4.80 15.81 -3.51
N SER A 186 3.79 16.53 -3.02
CA SER A 186 2.57 16.82 -3.78
C SER A 186 2.76 18.08 -4.60
N VAL A 187 2.39 18.03 -5.87
CA VAL A 187 2.41 19.18 -6.79
C VAL A 187 0.98 19.49 -7.21
N ASN A 188 0.46 20.63 -6.79
CA ASN A 188 -0.86 21.09 -7.17
C ASN A 188 -0.77 21.81 -8.52
N LEU A 189 -1.49 21.34 -9.51
CA LEU A 189 -1.51 21.86 -10.86
C LEU A 189 -2.94 22.26 -11.24
N TYR A 190 -3.11 23.46 -11.76
CA TYR A 190 -4.39 23.94 -12.27
C TYR A 190 -4.36 24.04 -13.78
N GLU A 191 -5.49 23.70 -14.42
CA GLU A 191 -5.65 23.94 -15.84
C GLU A 191 -5.47 25.42 -16.18
N LYS A 192 -4.87 25.69 -17.34
CA LYS A 192 -4.61 27.06 -17.86
C LYS A 192 -3.60 27.88 -17.05
N GLU A 193 -3.06 27.34 -15.95
CA GLU A 193 -1.96 27.97 -15.23
C GLU A 193 -0.59 27.68 -15.87
N LYS A 194 0.43 28.39 -15.36
CA LYS A 194 1.83 28.18 -15.76
C LYS A 194 2.34 26.87 -15.15
N GLU A 195 3.47 26.42 -15.66
CA GLU A 195 4.19 25.30 -15.09
C GLU A 195 4.62 25.57 -13.63
N SER A 196 4.63 24.52 -12.83
CA SER A 196 5.08 24.53 -11.43
C SER A 196 6.21 23.52 -11.24
N ASN A 197 7.24 23.92 -10.49
CA ASN A 197 8.30 23.04 -10.00
C ASN A 197 8.32 22.97 -8.47
N ILE A 198 7.25 23.39 -7.81
CA ILE A 198 7.16 23.41 -6.36
C ILE A 198 6.45 22.14 -5.88
N GLY A 199 7.18 21.28 -5.19
CA GLY A 199 6.64 20.15 -4.45
C GLY A 199 6.37 20.52 -3.00
N ILE A 200 5.26 20.05 -2.45
CA ILE A 200 4.81 20.29 -1.07
C ILE A 200 4.92 18.98 -0.31
N ALA A 201 5.71 18.95 0.77
CA ALA A 201 5.83 17.80 1.64
C ALA A 201 4.59 17.69 2.56
N GLU A 202 4.41 16.55 3.21
CA GLU A 202 3.29 16.26 4.10
C GLU A 202 3.17 17.28 5.26
N ASN A 203 4.30 17.79 5.75
CA ASN A 203 4.35 18.84 6.77
C ASN A 203 4.07 20.26 6.25
N GLY A 204 3.76 20.41 4.96
CA GLY A 204 3.50 21.69 4.30
C GLY A 204 4.74 22.42 3.78
N ASP A 205 5.94 21.94 4.02
CA ASP A 205 7.16 22.55 3.51
C ASP A 205 7.26 22.44 1.98
N LYS A 206 7.79 23.50 1.36
CA LYS A 206 7.91 23.61 -0.09
C LYS A 206 9.34 23.31 -0.54
N TYR A 207 9.49 22.45 -1.50
CA TYR A 207 10.78 22.04 -2.08
C TYR A 207 10.78 22.23 -3.60
N PRO A 208 11.85 22.79 -4.18
CA PRO A 208 11.98 22.86 -5.62
C PRO A 208 12.27 21.48 -6.22
N LEU A 209 11.54 21.11 -7.27
CA LEU A 209 11.80 19.93 -8.08
C LEU A 209 12.80 20.28 -9.20
N PRO A 210 13.61 19.32 -9.68
CA PRO A 210 14.56 19.53 -10.78
C PRO A 210 13.88 19.56 -12.17
N PHE A 211 12.55 19.56 -12.22
CA PHE A 211 11.70 19.64 -13.41
C PHE A 211 10.45 20.48 -13.10
N SER A 212 9.78 20.96 -14.14
CA SER A 212 8.49 21.65 -14.01
C SER A 212 7.39 20.83 -14.67
N LEU A 213 6.17 20.92 -14.13
CA LEU A 213 4.98 20.26 -14.62
C LEU A 213 3.93 21.30 -15.00
N LYS A 214 3.26 21.11 -16.13
CA LYS A 214 2.11 21.91 -16.54
C LYS A 214 0.94 21.01 -16.85
N LEU A 215 -0.21 21.30 -16.26
CA LEU A 215 -1.46 20.60 -16.55
C LEU A 215 -2.05 21.10 -17.87
N LEU A 216 -2.26 20.20 -18.83
CA LEU A 216 -2.98 20.47 -20.06
C LEU A 216 -4.46 20.16 -19.92
N ASP A 217 -4.77 19.02 -19.28
CA ASP A 217 -6.13 18.52 -19.18
C ASP A 217 -6.22 17.52 -18.01
N PHE A 218 -7.33 17.56 -17.29
CA PHE A 218 -7.67 16.61 -16.24
C PHE A 218 -9.03 15.99 -16.54
N ASP A 219 -9.14 14.66 -16.50
CA ASP A 219 -10.37 13.97 -16.83
C ASP A 219 -10.66 12.82 -15.86
N ILE A 220 -11.95 12.62 -15.58
CA ILE A 220 -12.49 11.58 -14.71
C ILE A 220 -13.46 10.72 -15.50
N ILE A 221 -13.19 9.43 -15.55
CA ILE A 221 -14.16 8.42 -15.97
C ILE A 221 -14.93 8.00 -14.75
N GLU A 222 -16.25 8.15 -14.77
CA GLU A 222 -17.14 7.78 -13.68
C GLU A 222 -17.90 6.49 -14.00
N TYR A 223 -18.35 5.77 -12.98
CA TYR A 223 -19.38 4.77 -13.11
C TYR A 223 -20.73 5.45 -13.42
N ASN A 224 -21.65 4.72 -14.01
CA ASN A 224 -23.03 5.20 -14.08
C ASN A 224 -23.53 5.49 -12.66
N PRO A 225 -24.34 6.54 -12.44
CA PRO A 225 -24.95 6.81 -11.15
C PRO A 225 -25.86 5.65 -10.76
N LYS A 226 -26.04 5.45 -9.47
CA LYS A 226 -27.04 4.50 -8.99
C LYS A 226 -28.39 5.19 -8.85
N ILE A 227 -29.47 4.45 -9.11
CA ILE A 227 -30.84 4.92 -8.90
C ILE A 227 -31.34 4.40 -7.56
N GLY A 228 -31.93 5.29 -6.75
CA GLY A 228 -32.41 4.94 -5.43
C GLY A 228 -33.62 5.75 -4.97
N ILE A 229 -34.33 5.23 -4.00
CA ILE A 229 -35.38 5.94 -3.28
C ILE A 229 -34.74 6.55 -2.02
N PHE A 230 -34.82 7.85 -1.90
CA PHE A 230 -34.29 8.61 -0.77
C PHE A 230 -35.42 9.03 0.16
N ASP A 231 -35.34 8.66 1.42
CA ASP A 231 -36.31 9.09 2.45
C ASP A 231 -35.75 10.33 3.17
N ILE A 232 -36.42 11.47 2.96
CA ILE A 232 -36.04 12.74 3.59
C ILE A 232 -36.27 12.74 5.11
N GLY A 233 -37.08 11.83 5.64
CA GLY A 233 -37.30 11.71 7.07
C GLY A 233 -36.13 11.05 7.81
N THR A 234 -35.47 10.09 7.17
CA THR A 234 -34.31 9.37 7.73
C THR A 234 -32.98 9.91 7.18
N GLY A 235 -32.99 10.68 6.09
CA GLY A 235 -31.79 11.17 5.40
C GLY A 235 -30.98 10.07 4.70
N LYS A 236 -31.60 8.93 4.36
CA LYS A 236 -30.92 7.75 3.80
C LYS A 236 -31.63 7.19 2.57
N PHE A 237 -30.86 6.51 1.73
CA PHE A 237 -31.43 5.70 0.66
C PHE A 237 -32.07 4.43 1.23
N ILE A 238 -33.27 4.11 0.73
CA ILE A 238 -33.93 2.84 1.01
C ILE A 238 -33.23 1.78 0.16
N MET A 239 -32.61 0.81 0.82
CA MET A 239 -31.96 -0.31 0.16
C MET A 239 -33.02 -1.34 -0.26
N GLY A 240 -32.91 -1.81 -1.52
CA GLY A 240 -33.73 -2.92 -2.00
C GLY A 240 -33.37 -4.26 -1.35
N SER A 241 -34.09 -5.30 -1.68
CA SER A 241 -33.87 -6.67 -1.18
C SER A 241 -32.47 -7.21 -1.42
N ALA A 242 -31.75 -6.68 -2.41
CA ALA A 242 -30.36 -7.02 -2.74
C ALA A 242 -29.29 -6.20 -1.97
N GLN A 243 -29.70 -5.37 -1.00
CA GLN A 243 -28.81 -4.45 -0.25
C GLN A 243 -27.95 -3.52 -1.13
N SER A 244 -28.25 -3.38 -2.41
CA SER A 244 -27.54 -2.52 -3.34
C SER A 244 -28.50 -1.77 -4.25
N MET A 245 -28.18 -0.51 -4.54
CA MET A 245 -28.88 0.26 -5.56
C MET A 245 -28.34 -0.13 -6.95
N PRO A 246 -29.22 -0.33 -7.96
CA PRO A 246 -28.80 -0.64 -9.32
C PRO A 246 -28.17 0.59 -9.99
N PHE A 247 -27.26 0.35 -10.92
CA PHE A 247 -26.73 1.40 -11.78
C PHE A 247 -27.79 1.84 -12.80
N ALA A 248 -28.00 3.14 -12.91
CA ALA A 248 -28.86 3.70 -13.94
C ALA A 248 -28.26 3.44 -15.33
N GLY A 249 -29.11 3.08 -16.28
CA GLY A 249 -28.70 2.81 -17.65
C GLY A 249 -29.89 2.63 -18.57
N PRO A 250 -29.66 2.51 -19.90
CA PRO A 250 -30.73 2.25 -20.86
C PRO A 250 -31.46 0.94 -20.53
N ASN A 251 -32.76 0.95 -20.62
CA ASN A 251 -33.61 -0.22 -20.42
C ASN A 251 -33.50 -0.92 -19.05
N LEU A 252 -33.05 -0.21 -18.03
CA LEU A 252 -33.04 -0.74 -16.66
C LEU A 252 -34.47 -0.91 -16.19
N GLU A 253 -34.83 -2.13 -15.76
CA GLU A 253 -36.02 -2.46 -15.01
C GLU A 253 -35.63 -3.09 -13.67
N THR A 254 -36.22 -2.61 -12.57
CA THR A 254 -35.87 -3.08 -11.22
C THR A 254 -36.97 -2.78 -10.23
N ASN A 255 -36.97 -3.50 -9.11
CA ASN A 255 -37.86 -3.25 -7.98
C ASN A 255 -37.05 -2.66 -6.83
N LEU A 256 -37.47 -1.50 -6.32
CA LEU A 256 -36.95 -0.88 -5.12
C LEU A 256 -38.08 -0.65 -4.12
N GLY A 257 -38.08 -1.36 -3.00
CA GLY A 257 -39.20 -1.38 -2.08
C GLY A 257 -40.51 -1.79 -2.77
N ASP A 258 -41.54 -0.97 -2.60
CA ASP A 258 -42.87 -1.19 -3.20
C ASP A 258 -42.95 -0.71 -4.65
N TRP A 259 -41.90 -0.19 -5.22
CA TRP A 259 -41.92 0.42 -6.54
C TRP A 259 -41.22 -0.42 -7.59
N HIS A 260 -41.88 -0.62 -8.72
CA HIS A 260 -41.29 -1.10 -9.96
C HIS A 260 -40.82 0.10 -10.78
N LEU A 261 -39.55 0.13 -11.12
CA LEU A 261 -38.89 1.24 -11.83
C LEU A 261 -38.49 0.78 -13.22
N GLN A 262 -38.81 1.60 -14.23
CA GLN A 262 -38.37 1.41 -15.61
C GLN A 262 -37.70 2.68 -16.11
N VAL A 263 -36.42 2.60 -16.53
CA VAL A 263 -35.70 3.70 -17.17
C VAL A 263 -36.15 3.77 -18.64
N VAL A 264 -36.90 4.81 -18.98
CA VAL A 264 -37.43 5.05 -20.33
C VAL A 264 -36.37 5.70 -21.23
N LYS A 265 -35.58 6.62 -20.66
CA LYS A 265 -34.47 7.30 -21.34
C LYS A 265 -33.33 7.48 -20.37
N TYR A 266 -32.10 7.30 -20.85
CA TYR A 266 -30.89 7.55 -20.08
C TYR A 266 -29.92 8.36 -20.91
N TYR A 267 -29.41 9.46 -20.36
CA TYR A 267 -28.40 10.29 -20.94
C TYR A 267 -27.17 10.30 -20.00
N PRO A 268 -26.03 9.74 -20.42
CA PRO A 268 -24.79 9.83 -19.65
C PRO A 268 -24.35 11.28 -19.40
N LEU A 269 -24.62 12.14 -20.40
CA LEU A 269 -24.43 13.58 -20.34
C LEU A 269 -25.68 14.27 -20.86
N ALA A 270 -26.29 15.13 -20.05
CA ALA A 270 -27.43 15.93 -20.40
C ALA A 270 -27.23 17.38 -19.93
N LEU A 271 -27.86 18.31 -20.60
CA LEU A 271 -28.02 19.71 -20.20
C LEU A 271 -29.44 20.19 -20.47
N TYR A 272 -29.87 21.18 -19.70
CA TYR A 272 -31.09 21.88 -20.01
C TYR A 272 -30.90 22.79 -21.24
N LYS A 273 -31.73 22.59 -22.25
CA LYS A 273 -31.86 23.46 -23.40
C LYS A 273 -33.34 23.85 -23.51
N SER A 274 -33.66 25.14 -23.40
CA SER A 274 -35.04 25.66 -23.42
C SER A 274 -35.97 24.95 -22.43
N GLY A 275 -35.50 24.66 -21.20
CA GLY A 275 -36.29 24.01 -20.15
C GLY A 275 -36.46 22.50 -20.28
N ILE A 276 -35.81 21.87 -21.26
CA ILE A 276 -35.90 20.40 -21.49
C ILE A 276 -34.49 19.79 -21.38
N LEU A 277 -34.36 18.68 -20.66
CA LEU A 277 -33.14 17.89 -20.60
C LEU A 277 -32.90 17.19 -21.95
N GLN A 278 -31.76 17.49 -22.53
CA GLN A 278 -31.32 16.97 -23.82
C GLN A 278 -29.90 16.40 -23.72
N PRO A 279 -29.58 15.34 -24.48
CA PRO A 279 -28.23 14.79 -24.52
C PRO A 279 -27.25 15.83 -25.06
N THR A 280 -26.01 15.74 -24.58
CA THR A 280 -24.91 16.63 -24.98
C THR A 280 -23.57 15.89 -24.97
N ASP A 281 -22.63 16.35 -25.80
CA ASP A 281 -21.24 15.90 -25.76
C ASP A 281 -20.36 16.87 -24.94
N SER A 282 -20.96 17.92 -24.35
CA SER A 282 -20.23 18.88 -23.52
C SER A 282 -19.77 18.24 -22.22
N SER A 283 -18.52 18.51 -21.82
CA SER A 283 -17.98 18.14 -20.52
C SER A 283 -18.75 18.74 -19.32
N SER A 284 -19.52 19.80 -19.58
CA SER A 284 -20.42 20.39 -18.57
C SER A 284 -21.68 19.57 -18.30
N GLY A 285 -21.99 18.58 -19.14
CA GLY A 285 -23.15 17.71 -18.97
C GLY A 285 -23.06 16.81 -17.74
N TYR A 286 -24.20 16.35 -17.28
CA TYR A 286 -24.36 15.47 -16.13
C TYR A 286 -25.35 14.33 -16.42
N PRO A 287 -25.27 13.18 -15.73
CA PRO A 287 -26.19 12.07 -15.94
C PRO A 287 -27.63 12.43 -15.63
N ALA A 288 -28.54 11.99 -16.52
CA ALA A 288 -29.97 12.15 -16.34
C ALA A 288 -30.74 10.93 -16.84
N ALA A 289 -31.84 10.58 -16.17
CA ALA A 289 -32.72 9.50 -16.55
C ALA A 289 -34.20 9.93 -16.50
N GLN A 290 -34.98 9.54 -17.48
CA GLN A 290 -36.43 9.59 -17.42
C GLN A 290 -36.94 8.24 -16.93
N VAL A 291 -37.64 8.22 -15.80
CA VAL A 291 -38.06 6.99 -15.14
C VAL A 291 -39.59 6.96 -15.03
N LEU A 292 -40.15 5.78 -15.29
CA LEU A 292 -41.50 5.40 -14.97
C LEU A 292 -41.47 4.56 -13.68
N ALA A 293 -42.12 5.01 -12.63
CA ALA A 293 -42.24 4.34 -11.36
C ALA A 293 -43.70 3.89 -11.14
N LYS A 294 -43.94 2.59 -10.95
CA LYS A 294 -45.23 2.02 -10.66
C LYS A 294 -45.24 1.39 -9.27
N ASN A 295 -46.16 1.80 -8.42
CA ASN A 295 -46.30 1.20 -7.11
C ASN A 295 -47.02 -0.18 -7.24
N ASN A 296 -46.35 -1.22 -6.74
CA ASN A 296 -46.88 -2.60 -6.84
C ASN A 296 -48.08 -2.88 -5.95
N LEU A 297 -48.29 -2.04 -4.90
CA LEU A 297 -49.41 -2.22 -3.94
C LEU A 297 -50.62 -1.41 -4.36
N THR A 298 -50.45 -0.14 -4.74
CA THR A 298 -51.58 0.78 -5.07
C THR A 298 -51.86 0.85 -6.56
N GLY A 299 -50.91 0.46 -7.40
CA GLY A 299 -51.02 0.61 -8.87
C GLY A 299 -50.72 2.02 -9.37
N ASP A 300 -50.45 2.97 -8.47
CA ASP A 300 -50.11 4.36 -8.84
C ASP A 300 -48.86 4.41 -9.73
N THR A 301 -48.89 5.31 -10.70
CA THR A 301 -47.81 5.46 -11.66
C THR A 301 -47.37 6.91 -11.73
N VAL A 302 -46.07 7.14 -11.58
CA VAL A 302 -45.42 8.44 -11.68
C VAL A 302 -44.30 8.40 -12.75
N ARG A 303 -44.21 9.42 -13.57
CA ARG A 303 -43.15 9.56 -14.58
C ARG A 303 -42.49 10.91 -14.43
N GLY A 304 -41.14 10.89 -14.40
CA GLY A 304 -40.38 12.12 -14.26
C GLY A 304 -38.92 11.97 -14.70
N TRP A 305 -38.22 13.10 -14.71
CA TRP A 305 -36.79 13.15 -14.89
C TRP A 305 -36.10 13.16 -13.52
N ILE A 306 -35.01 12.46 -13.44
CA ILE A 306 -34.04 12.52 -12.33
C ILE A 306 -32.65 12.77 -12.90
N SER A 307 -31.85 13.58 -12.22
CA SER A 307 -30.48 13.88 -12.64
C SER A 307 -29.56 14.02 -11.43
N THR A 308 -28.26 13.94 -11.68
CA THR A 308 -27.26 14.20 -10.61
C THR A 308 -27.05 15.70 -10.40
N GLY A 309 -27.51 16.53 -11.32
CA GLY A 309 -27.14 17.93 -11.36
C GLY A 309 -25.64 18.15 -11.60
N SER A 310 -25.16 19.35 -11.32
CA SER A 310 -23.75 19.74 -11.40
C SER A 310 -23.36 20.57 -10.17
N VAL A 311 -22.14 21.09 -10.13
CA VAL A 311 -21.69 22.03 -9.06
C VAL A 311 -22.50 23.33 -8.99
N THR A 312 -23.18 23.69 -10.08
CA THR A 312 -23.99 24.90 -10.17
C THR A 312 -25.49 24.64 -10.32
N LEU A 313 -25.89 23.41 -10.60
CA LEU A 313 -27.29 23.02 -10.82
C LEU A 313 -27.70 21.95 -9.83
N HIS A 314 -28.84 22.16 -9.18
CA HIS A 314 -29.41 21.16 -8.27
C HIS A 314 -29.78 19.88 -9.02
N PRO A 315 -29.73 18.71 -8.37
CA PRO A 315 -30.21 17.46 -8.94
C PRO A 315 -31.73 17.51 -9.17
N ASP A 316 -32.18 16.87 -10.24
CA ASP A 316 -33.61 16.63 -10.45
C ASP A 316 -34.02 15.35 -9.73
N TYR A 317 -35.15 15.40 -9.08
CA TYR A 317 -35.81 14.27 -8.40
C TYR A 317 -37.32 14.45 -8.41
N PHE A 318 -38.05 13.38 -8.22
CA PHE A 318 -39.50 13.50 -8.09
C PHE A 318 -40.06 12.68 -6.90
N HIS A 319 -41.17 13.19 -6.36
CA HIS A 319 -41.84 12.63 -5.22
C HIS A 319 -42.55 11.33 -5.61
N LEU A 320 -42.40 10.28 -4.79
CA LEU A 320 -43.12 8.98 -4.92
C LEU A 320 -44.28 8.90 -3.96
N LYS A 321 -43.99 8.79 -2.66
CA LYS A 321 -45.01 8.64 -1.61
C LYS A 321 -44.47 9.16 -0.28
N GLY A 322 -45.30 9.88 0.47
CA GLY A 322 -44.94 10.33 1.83
C GLY A 322 -43.67 11.19 1.86
N LYS A 323 -42.57 10.63 2.37
CA LYS A 323 -41.25 11.27 2.42
C LYS A 323 -40.24 10.68 1.43
N GLU A 324 -40.68 9.83 0.52
CA GLU A 324 -39.84 9.11 -0.45
C GLU A 324 -39.73 9.88 -1.77
N TYR A 325 -38.48 10.03 -2.22
CA TYR A 325 -38.13 10.67 -3.49
C TYR A 325 -37.28 9.75 -4.33
N LEU A 326 -37.56 9.66 -5.63
CA LEU A 326 -36.67 8.99 -6.57
C LEU A 326 -35.58 9.94 -7.03
N MET A 327 -34.34 9.51 -6.93
CA MET A 327 -33.17 10.31 -7.34
C MET A 327 -32.00 9.45 -7.79
N LEU A 328 -31.03 10.07 -8.44
CA LEU A 328 -29.74 9.49 -8.73
C LEU A 328 -28.75 9.79 -7.59
N GLU A 329 -28.01 8.76 -7.15
CA GLU A 329 -26.82 8.94 -6.36
C GLU A 329 -25.71 9.56 -7.22
N LEU A 330 -24.85 10.36 -6.63
CA LEU A 330 -23.72 10.95 -7.37
C LEU A 330 -22.76 9.84 -7.84
N PRO A 331 -22.30 9.89 -9.11
CA PRO A 331 -21.45 8.86 -9.66
C PRO A 331 -20.10 8.76 -8.92
N ALA A 332 -19.67 7.53 -8.70
CA ALA A 332 -18.35 7.27 -8.14
C ALA A 332 -17.27 7.33 -9.25
N PRO A 333 -16.07 7.85 -8.95
CA PRO A 333 -14.97 7.84 -9.92
C PRO A 333 -14.52 6.39 -10.18
N LYS A 334 -14.38 6.03 -11.44
CA LYS A 334 -13.83 4.75 -11.90
C LYS A 334 -12.33 4.88 -12.16
N LYS A 335 -11.93 5.97 -12.78
CA LYS A 335 -10.55 6.28 -13.13
C LYS A 335 -10.42 7.77 -13.36
N PHE A 336 -9.30 8.33 -12.98
CA PHE A 336 -8.94 9.71 -13.31
C PHE A 336 -7.48 9.79 -13.75
N TYR A 337 -7.19 10.74 -14.60
CA TYR A 337 -5.87 10.91 -15.20
C TYR A 337 -5.63 12.37 -15.59
N SER A 338 -4.36 12.71 -15.69
CA SER A 338 -3.92 14.02 -16.13
C SER A 338 -3.01 13.92 -17.35
N LYS A 339 -3.20 14.81 -18.29
CA LYS A 339 -2.29 15.06 -19.40
C LYS A 339 -1.38 16.23 -19.03
N LEU A 340 -0.08 15.94 -18.93
CA LEU A 340 0.93 16.88 -18.44
C LEU A 340 1.95 17.19 -19.51
N VAL A 341 2.50 18.40 -19.49
CA VAL A 341 3.80 18.70 -20.09
C VAL A 341 4.85 18.67 -18.99
N VAL A 342 5.89 17.89 -19.20
CA VAL A 342 7.06 17.79 -18.32
C VAL A 342 8.20 18.58 -18.96
N PHE A 343 8.73 19.58 -18.25
CA PHE A 343 9.89 20.36 -18.66
C PHE A 343 11.10 19.90 -17.86
N ASN A 344 12.05 19.26 -18.51
CA ASN A 344 13.32 18.88 -17.90
C ASN A 344 14.25 20.09 -17.77
N GLY A 345 15.20 20.05 -16.84
CA GLY A 345 16.18 21.11 -16.62
C GLY A 345 17.06 21.43 -17.86
N SER A 346 17.05 20.60 -18.88
CA SER A 346 17.71 20.81 -20.18
C SER A 346 16.87 21.63 -21.19
N GLY A 347 15.66 22.06 -20.82
CA GLY A 347 14.73 22.76 -21.72
C GLY A 347 13.93 21.85 -22.65
N ALA A 348 14.16 20.53 -22.64
CA ALA A 348 13.32 19.58 -23.37
C ALA A 348 11.99 19.38 -22.66
N SER A 349 10.90 19.34 -23.46
CA SER A 349 9.55 19.07 -22.94
C SER A 349 8.98 17.80 -23.57
N ASP A 350 8.26 17.04 -22.77
CA ASP A 350 7.53 15.84 -23.20
C ASP A 350 6.08 15.93 -22.71
N THR A 351 5.16 15.41 -23.51
CA THR A 351 3.74 15.32 -23.13
C THR A 351 3.40 13.91 -22.70
N VAL A 352 3.00 13.78 -21.45
CA VAL A 352 2.76 12.48 -20.81
C VAL A 352 1.35 12.40 -20.23
N GLN A 353 0.82 11.20 -20.12
CA GLN A 353 -0.42 10.92 -19.39
C GLN A 353 -0.11 10.09 -18.15
N VAL A 354 -0.48 10.61 -16.99
CA VAL A 354 -0.37 9.93 -15.70
C VAL A 354 -1.76 9.59 -15.15
N ALA A 355 -1.84 8.48 -14.45
CA ALA A 355 -3.04 8.01 -13.77
C ALA A 355 -2.64 7.38 -12.43
N VAL A 356 -3.61 7.06 -11.57
CA VAL A 356 -3.36 6.51 -10.22
C VAL A 356 -2.36 5.34 -10.23
N ASN A 357 -2.51 4.40 -11.17
CA ASN A 357 -1.64 3.21 -11.27
C ASN A 357 -0.71 3.25 -12.50
N LYS A 358 -0.54 4.42 -13.12
CA LYS A 358 0.33 4.61 -14.28
C LYS A 358 1.21 5.83 -14.04
N SER A 359 2.43 5.55 -13.58
CA SER A 359 3.44 6.58 -13.36
C SER A 359 4.18 6.94 -14.64
N HIS A 360 4.86 8.09 -14.59
CA HIS A 360 5.88 8.48 -15.54
C HIS A 360 7.18 8.79 -14.79
N SER A 361 8.32 8.31 -15.30
CA SER A 361 9.62 8.50 -14.66
C SER A 361 10.37 9.67 -15.26
N ILE A 362 10.92 10.53 -14.41
CA ILE A 362 11.72 11.70 -14.76
C ILE A 362 13.06 11.60 -14.01
N GLY A 363 14.06 11.00 -14.65
CA GLY A 363 15.33 10.69 -14.01
C GLY A 363 15.11 9.74 -12.81
N VAL A 364 15.44 10.20 -11.61
CA VAL A 364 15.28 9.43 -10.35
C VAL A 364 13.92 9.63 -9.68
N TRP A 365 13.06 10.44 -10.26
CA TRP A 365 11.71 10.70 -9.78
C TRP A 365 10.68 9.93 -10.57
N SER A 366 9.60 9.53 -9.91
CA SER A 366 8.39 9.00 -10.54
C SER A 366 7.21 9.88 -10.16
N ILE A 367 6.40 10.29 -11.14
CA ILE A 367 5.20 11.09 -10.91
C ILE A 367 3.96 10.24 -11.09
N TYR A 368 2.99 10.43 -10.20
CA TYR A 368 1.73 9.70 -10.13
C TYR A 368 0.56 10.67 -10.03
N GLN A 369 -0.59 10.29 -10.56
CA GLN A 369 -1.83 10.96 -10.22
C GLN A 369 -2.23 10.58 -8.80
N SER A 370 -2.34 11.55 -7.89
CA SER A 370 -2.66 11.33 -6.48
C SER A 370 -4.08 11.76 -6.13
N GLY A 371 -4.52 12.93 -6.58
CA GLY A 371 -5.82 13.48 -6.21
C GLY A 371 -6.31 14.57 -7.15
N TYR A 372 -7.46 15.14 -6.81
CA TYR A 372 -8.12 16.22 -7.51
C TYR A 372 -9.07 16.95 -6.53
N ASP A 373 -9.74 18.02 -6.95
CA ASP A 373 -10.78 18.64 -6.13
C ASP A 373 -12.06 17.78 -6.12
N GLU A 374 -12.26 17.01 -5.06
CA GLU A 374 -13.39 16.10 -4.90
C GLU A 374 -14.74 16.83 -4.82
N GLN A 375 -14.77 18.12 -4.43
CA GLN A 375 -16.01 18.91 -4.39
C GLN A 375 -16.45 19.27 -5.80
N MET A 376 -15.48 19.58 -6.66
CA MET A 376 -15.72 19.90 -8.08
C MET A 376 -15.89 18.64 -8.94
N ARG A 377 -15.45 17.46 -8.49
CA ARG A 377 -15.59 16.17 -9.17
C ARG A 377 -15.05 16.23 -10.61
N ARG A 378 -15.84 15.75 -11.60
CA ARG A 378 -15.50 15.78 -13.03
C ARG A 378 -15.26 17.18 -13.59
N TRP A 379 -15.65 18.22 -12.88
CA TRP A 379 -15.39 19.63 -13.25
C TRP A 379 -14.18 20.19 -12.50
N SER A 380 -13.40 19.37 -11.84
CA SER A 380 -12.15 19.78 -11.19
C SER A 380 -11.18 20.32 -12.24
N THR A 381 -10.65 21.50 -11.99
CA THR A 381 -9.53 22.08 -12.72
C THR A 381 -8.19 21.85 -12.03
N LEU A 382 -8.24 21.27 -10.81
CA LEU A 382 -7.08 20.91 -10.00
C LEU A 382 -6.73 19.45 -10.21
N SER A 383 -5.48 19.20 -10.50
CA SER A 383 -4.85 17.88 -10.41
C SER A 383 -3.73 17.90 -9.40
N VAL A 384 -3.74 16.94 -8.48
CA VAL A 384 -2.66 16.72 -7.51
C VAL A 384 -1.77 15.60 -8.01
N ILE A 385 -0.53 15.94 -8.31
CA ILE A 385 0.50 15.00 -8.77
C ILE A 385 1.43 14.70 -7.59
N GLU A 386 1.64 13.43 -7.28
CA GLU A 386 2.65 13.00 -6.32
C GLU A 386 3.97 12.73 -7.04
N ALA A 387 5.01 13.45 -6.68
CA ALA A 387 6.37 13.21 -7.13
C ALA A 387 7.12 12.42 -6.06
N VAL A 388 7.56 11.21 -6.42
CA VAL A 388 8.22 10.26 -5.52
C VAL A 388 9.64 10.02 -5.99
N LYS A 389 10.61 10.12 -5.08
CA LYS A 389 12.00 9.73 -5.29
C LYS A 389 12.36 8.65 -4.28
N ASP A 390 12.64 7.45 -4.76
CA ASP A 390 13.13 6.34 -3.96
C ASP A 390 14.39 5.73 -4.61
N PRO A 391 15.60 6.14 -4.15
CA PRO A 391 16.84 5.64 -4.73
C PRO A 391 17.11 4.17 -4.42
N TRP A 392 16.43 3.58 -3.43
CA TRP A 392 16.58 2.18 -3.04
C TRP A 392 15.67 1.22 -3.81
N LEU A 393 14.64 1.72 -4.47
CA LEU A 393 13.67 0.91 -5.21
C LEU A 393 14.31 -0.01 -6.29
N PRO A 394 15.28 0.44 -7.10
CA PRO A 394 15.98 -0.43 -8.04
C PRO A 394 16.77 -1.55 -7.34
N VAL A 395 17.32 -1.28 -6.14
CA VAL A 395 18.05 -2.27 -5.33
C VAL A 395 17.08 -3.32 -4.78
N VAL A 396 15.89 -2.89 -4.30
CA VAL A 396 14.82 -3.79 -3.87
C VAL A 396 14.38 -4.71 -5.01
N TYR A 397 14.13 -4.18 -6.20
CA TYR A 397 13.76 -4.99 -7.37
C TYR A 397 14.86 -5.97 -7.78
N THR A 398 16.11 -5.55 -7.72
CA THR A 398 17.25 -6.45 -7.97
C THR A 398 17.28 -7.60 -6.96
N GLY A 399 17.06 -7.30 -5.69
CA GLY A 399 16.97 -8.31 -4.64
C GLY A 399 15.82 -9.30 -4.87
N ILE A 400 14.63 -8.83 -5.21
CA ILE A 400 13.45 -9.65 -5.54
C ILE A 400 13.74 -10.53 -6.77
N PHE A 401 14.34 -9.96 -7.81
CA PHE A 401 14.71 -10.72 -9.01
C PHE A 401 15.67 -11.86 -8.68
N LEU A 402 16.73 -11.61 -7.92
CA LEU A 402 17.67 -12.64 -7.47
C LEU A 402 16.99 -13.71 -6.63
N LEU A 403 16.07 -13.33 -5.73
CA LEU A 403 15.30 -14.24 -4.90
C LEU A 403 14.47 -15.19 -5.75
N VAL A 404 13.73 -14.66 -6.74
CA VAL A 404 12.87 -15.46 -7.64
C VAL A 404 13.72 -16.38 -8.52
N VAL A 405 14.79 -15.87 -9.14
CA VAL A 405 15.70 -16.67 -9.98
C VAL A 405 16.33 -17.79 -9.15
N GLY A 406 16.77 -17.48 -7.92
CA GLY A 406 17.32 -18.48 -7.00
C GLY A 406 16.31 -19.56 -6.64
N ALA A 407 15.05 -19.19 -6.39
CA ALA A 407 13.97 -20.13 -6.11
C ALA A 407 13.69 -21.06 -7.32
N ILE A 408 13.54 -20.49 -8.52
CA ILE A 408 13.32 -21.26 -9.76
C ILE A 408 14.47 -22.25 -9.98
N TYR A 409 15.71 -21.80 -9.82
CA TYR A 409 16.89 -22.65 -9.98
C TYR A 409 16.92 -23.80 -8.97
N MET A 410 16.53 -23.57 -7.70
CA MET A 410 16.43 -24.64 -6.70
C MET A 410 15.35 -25.66 -7.03
N PHE A 411 14.21 -25.23 -7.56
CA PHE A 411 13.16 -26.14 -8.00
C PHE A 411 13.60 -26.99 -9.22
N TRP A 412 14.31 -26.38 -10.16
CA TRP A 412 14.81 -27.07 -11.35
C TRP A 412 15.79 -28.19 -10.99
N ILE A 413 16.82 -27.88 -10.20
CA ILE A 413 17.84 -28.87 -9.77
C ILE A 413 17.28 -29.90 -8.79
N GLY A 414 16.30 -29.54 -7.96
CA GLY A 414 15.66 -30.46 -7.03
C GLY A 414 14.90 -31.60 -7.72
N LYS A 415 14.51 -31.41 -8.98
CA LYS A 415 13.82 -32.40 -9.80
C LYS A 415 14.76 -33.53 -10.28
N ASP A 416 16.03 -33.21 -10.52
CA ASP A 416 17.02 -34.17 -11.07
C ASP A 416 17.60 -35.14 -10.02
N LYS A 417 17.16 -35.09 -8.74
CA LYS A 417 17.65 -35.95 -7.65
C LYS A 417 16.69 -37.05 -7.26
N LYS A 418 15.62 -37.28 -8.01
CA LYS A 418 14.63 -38.34 -7.75
C LYS A 418 14.66 -39.48 -8.78
N GLU A 419 15.72 -39.55 -9.63
CA GLU A 419 16.02 -40.74 -10.46
C GLU A 419 17.14 -41.57 -9.87
#